data_dad124630e6b037e3489481c683468d5
#
_entry.id   dad124630e6b037e3489481c683468d5
#
_cell.length_a   1.000
_cell.length_b   1.000
_cell.length_c   1.000
_cell.angle_alpha   90.00
_cell.angle_beta   90.00
_cell.angle_gamma   90.00
#
_symmetry.space_group_name_H-M   'P 1'
#
loop_
_entity.id
_entity.type
_entity.pdbx_description
1 polymer ?
#
loop_
_entity_poly.entity_id
_entity_poly.type
_entity_poly.pdbx_seq_one_letter_code
_entity_poly.pdbx_strand_id
1 'polypeptide(L)'
;MKKIKNNKQRGAGLIEILISVLVLSICLLGIAAMQIRSVKSNQSSLEYSIALIQQQSIKETLMLARKSALEGKFNIGLDDEGYPEIAPNMPPSNQSDAEVFAENAVMAWRSSIKSLLGNDATSSIYCANAVCTIVLRWEDSRSIQGSSVQTIKTETRL
;
A
#
# COMPACT_ATOMS: atom_id res chain seq x y z
N MET A 1 -11.90 -11.99 79.88
CA MET A 1 -10.73 -12.52 79.11
C MET A 1 -11.12 -12.61 77.64
N LYS A 2 -10.52 -11.76 76.79
CA LYS A 2 -10.82 -11.64 75.34
C LYS A 2 -9.88 -12.58 74.56
N LYS A 3 -10.40 -13.59 73.93
CA LYS A 3 -9.67 -14.64 73.23
C LYS A 3 -9.16 -14.02 71.89
N ILE A 4 -7.86 -13.83 71.79
CA ILE A 4 -7.21 -13.36 70.56
C ILE A 4 -7.25 -14.49 69.56
N LYS A 5 -7.95 -14.27 68.42
CA LYS A 5 -8.06 -15.21 67.33
C LYS A 5 -6.79 -15.10 66.48
N ASN A 6 -5.89 -16.06 66.61
CA ASN A 6 -4.69 -16.14 65.76
C ASN A 6 -5.12 -16.46 64.32
N ASN A 7 -5.11 -15.45 63.46
CA ASN A 7 -5.21 -15.66 62.01
C ASN A 7 -3.88 -16.27 61.52
N LYS A 8 -3.92 -17.57 61.22
CA LYS A 8 -2.80 -18.22 60.51
C LYS A 8 -2.68 -17.59 59.14
N GLN A 9 -1.64 -16.76 58.93
CA GLN A 9 -1.20 -16.34 57.60
C GLN A 9 -0.77 -17.60 56.85
N ARG A 10 -1.52 -17.97 55.81
CA ARG A 10 -1.11 -18.98 54.83
C ARG A 10 -0.15 -18.30 53.90
N GLY A 11 1.14 -18.63 53.96
CA GLY A 11 2.12 -18.19 52.97
C GLY A 11 1.76 -18.78 51.61
N ALA A 12 1.75 -17.94 50.59
CA ALA A 12 1.64 -18.41 49.21
C ALA A 12 2.77 -19.42 48.94
N GLY A 13 2.42 -20.63 48.50
CA GLY A 13 3.42 -21.64 48.19
C GLY A 13 4.25 -21.24 46.96
N LEU A 14 5.52 -21.62 46.92
CA LEU A 14 6.39 -21.40 45.77
C LEU A 14 5.75 -21.81 44.44
N ILE A 15 4.96 -22.88 44.47
CA ILE A 15 4.25 -23.37 43.29
C ILE A 15 3.15 -22.42 42.80
N GLU A 16 2.49 -21.71 43.70
CA GLU A 16 1.44 -20.74 43.36
C GLU A 16 2.01 -19.53 42.61
N ILE A 17 3.20 -19.06 43.06
CA ILE A 17 3.94 -17.99 42.38
C ILE A 17 4.39 -18.45 40.99
N LEU A 18 4.92 -19.68 40.86
CA LEU A 18 5.35 -20.23 39.57
C LEU A 18 4.20 -20.32 38.57
N ILE A 19 3.05 -20.85 39.03
CA ILE A 19 1.86 -20.95 38.18
C ILE A 19 1.36 -19.56 37.78
N SER A 20 1.33 -18.61 38.70
CA SER A 20 0.90 -17.23 38.43
C SER A 20 1.78 -16.55 37.36
N VAL A 21 3.10 -16.70 37.46
CA VAL A 21 4.06 -16.15 36.45
C VAL A 21 3.90 -16.86 35.11
N LEU A 22 3.67 -18.18 35.12
CA LEU A 22 3.45 -18.92 33.88
C LEU A 22 2.18 -18.47 33.15
N VAL A 23 1.06 -18.35 33.88
CA VAL A 23 -0.19 -17.84 33.29
C VAL A 23 -0.06 -16.42 32.78
N LEU A 24 0.60 -15.55 33.56
CA LEU A 24 0.87 -14.16 33.13
C LEU A 24 1.70 -14.13 31.85
N SER A 25 2.73 -14.96 31.73
CA SER A 25 3.59 -15.03 30.55
C SER A 25 2.82 -15.44 29.30
N ILE A 26 1.93 -16.43 29.40
CA ILE A 26 1.09 -16.86 28.27
C ILE A 26 0.12 -15.74 27.85
N CYS A 27 -0.47 -15.04 28.81
CA CYS A 27 -1.35 -13.90 28.52
C CYS A 27 -0.62 -12.78 27.79
N LEU A 28 0.59 -12.43 28.23
CA LEU A 28 1.41 -11.40 27.58
C LEU A 28 1.81 -11.79 26.16
N LEU A 29 2.17 -13.07 25.92
CA LEU A 29 2.45 -13.56 24.56
C LEU A 29 1.22 -13.48 23.65
N GLY A 30 0.04 -13.76 24.18
CA GLY A 30 -1.22 -13.63 23.43
C GLY A 30 -1.50 -12.19 23.01
N ILE A 31 -1.30 -11.23 23.90
CA ILE A 31 -1.46 -9.79 23.61
C ILE A 31 -0.42 -9.35 22.56
N ALA A 32 0.84 -9.75 22.71
CA ALA A 32 1.90 -9.44 21.75
C ALA A 32 1.56 -9.94 20.34
N ALA A 33 1.05 -11.17 20.22
CA ALA A 33 0.63 -11.73 18.93
C ALA A 33 -0.52 -10.92 18.28
N MET A 34 -1.48 -10.43 19.05
CA MET A 34 -2.55 -9.56 18.56
C MET A 34 -2.02 -8.21 18.07
N GLN A 35 -1.07 -7.62 18.80
CA GLN A 35 -0.45 -6.34 18.43
C GLN A 35 0.29 -6.46 17.08
N ILE A 36 1.05 -7.54 16.86
CA ILE A 36 1.75 -7.78 15.59
C ILE A 36 0.75 -7.87 14.42
N ARG A 37 -0.36 -8.57 14.60
CA ARG A 37 -1.41 -8.67 13.57
C ARG A 37 -2.05 -7.32 13.29
N SER A 38 -2.33 -6.54 14.32
CA SER A 38 -2.90 -5.19 14.19
C SER A 38 -1.98 -4.27 13.40
N VAL A 39 -0.69 -4.25 13.70
CA VAL A 39 0.30 -3.45 12.97
C VAL A 39 0.38 -3.86 11.49
N LYS A 40 0.42 -5.16 11.19
CA LYS A 40 0.43 -5.66 9.81
C LYS A 40 -0.84 -5.23 9.04
N SER A 41 -2.01 -5.36 9.64
CA SER A 41 -3.27 -4.94 9.03
C SER A 41 -3.31 -3.43 8.77
N ASN A 42 -2.80 -2.62 9.71
CA ASN A 42 -2.73 -1.17 9.54
C ASN A 42 -1.78 -0.78 8.39
N GLN A 43 -0.64 -1.45 8.25
CA GLN A 43 0.29 -1.20 7.15
C GLN A 43 -0.31 -1.55 5.80
N SER A 44 -0.99 -2.70 5.67
CA SER A 44 -1.71 -3.09 4.46
C SER A 44 -2.79 -2.07 4.10
N SER A 45 -3.57 -1.59 5.06
CA SER A 45 -4.58 -0.55 4.86
C SER A 45 -3.98 0.79 4.43
N LEU A 46 -2.79 1.12 4.93
CA LEU A 46 -2.05 2.32 4.52
C LEU A 46 -1.61 2.23 3.07
N GLU A 47 -1.01 1.10 2.65
CA GLU A 47 -0.60 0.87 1.26
C GLU A 47 -1.79 0.96 0.30
N TYR A 48 -2.94 0.38 0.68
CA TYR A 48 -4.17 0.51 -0.10
C TYR A 48 -4.64 1.97 -0.22
N SER A 49 -4.55 2.74 0.84
CA SER A 49 -4.89 4.18 0.83
C SER A 49 -3.95 4.99 -0.06
N ILE A 50 -2.65 4.69 -0.01
CA ILE A 50 -1.64 5.29 -0.89
C ILE A 50 -1.96 4.97 -2.35
N ALA A 51 -2.28 3.71 -2.66
CA ALA A 51 -2.65 3.29 -4.00
C ALA A 51 -3.88 4.05 -4.54
N LEU A 52 -4.90 4.27 -3.72
CA LEU A 52 -6.07 5.08 -4.09
C LEU A 52 -5.70 6.54 -4.36
N ILE A 53 -4.83 7.14 -3.54
CA ILE A 53 -4.35 8.50 -3.75
C ILE A 53 -3.59 8.61 -5.07
N GLN A 54 -2.74 7.64 -5.38
CA GLN A 54 -1.99 7.60 -6.65
C GLN A 54 -2.93 7.44 -7.86
N GLN A 55 -3.98 6.62 -7.74
CA GLN A 55 -5.00 6.53 -8.79
C GLN A 55 -5.78 7.82 -8.97
N GLN A 56 -6.13 8.51 -7.90
CA GLN A 56 -6.81 9.79 -7.98
C GLN A 56 -5.92 10.86 -8.63
N SER A 57 -4.64 10.91 -8.29
CA SER A 57 -3.67 11.84 -8.87
C SER A 57 -3.57 11.70 -10.39
N ILE A 58 -3.38 10.48 -10.90
CA ILE A 58 -3.27 10.27 -12.35
C ILE A 58 -4.62 10.52 -13.05
N LYS A 59 -5.74 10.18 -12.42
CA LYS A 59 -7.07 10.48 -12.94
C LYS A 59 -7.27 11.98 -13.15
N GLU A 60 -6.86 12.80 -12.20
CA GLU A 60 -6.91 14.27 -12.33
C GLU A 60 -6.02 14.77 -13.48
N THR A 61 -4.84 14.20 -13.62
CA THR A 61 -3.94 14.50 -14.75
C THR A 61 -4.57 14.15 -16.09
N LEU A 62 -5.22 12.99 -16.21
CA LEU A 62 -5.95 12.60 -17.42
C LEU A 62 -7.12 13.55 -17.73
N MET A 63 -7.82 14.02 -16.71
CA MET A 63 -8.91 15.00 -16.89
C MET A 63 -8.39 16.37 -17.34
N LEU A 64 -7.27 16.83 -16.79
CA LEU A 64 -6.63 18.08 -17.19
C LEU A 64 -6.13 18.02 -18.63
N ALA A 65 -5.49 16.91 -19.02
CA ALA A 65 -4.97 16.68 -20.35
C ALA A 65 -5.92 15.84 -21.22
N ARG A 66 -7.23 16.08 -21.11
CA ARG A 66 -8.29 15.28 -21.72
C ARG A 66 -8.05 14.96 -23.20
N LYS A 67 -7.64 15.95 -23.99
CA LYS A 67 -7.38 15.76 -25.43
C LYS A 67 -6.27 14.72 -25.65
N SER A 68 -5.15 14.85 -24.96
CA SER A 68 -4.02 13.91 -25.06
C SER A 68 -4.40 12.51 -24.55
N ALA A 69 -5.24 12.42 -23.52
CA ALA A 69 -5.74 11.16 -23.01
C ALA A 69 -6.67 10.47 -24.01
N LEU A 70 -7.56 11.21 -24.71
CA LEU A 70 -8.42 10.69 -25.77
C LEU A 70 -7.63 10.22 -26.99
N GLU A 71 -6.51 10.86 -27.29
CA GLU A 71 -5.55 10.49 -28.34
C GLU A 71 -4.67 9.29 -27.93
N GLY A 72 -4.83 8.76 -26.71
CA GLY A 72 -4.10 7.58 -26.20
C GLY A 72 -2.65 7.86 -25.81
N LYS A 73 -2.22 9.12 -25.67
CA LYS A 73 -0.84 9.48 -25.33
C LYS A 73 -0.40 9.06 -23.93
N PHE A 74 -1.36 8.74 -23.07
CA PHE A 74 -1.13 8.20 -21.72
C PHE A 74 -1.17 6.67 -21.65
N ASN A 75 -1.43 5.98 -22.78
CA ASN A 75 -1.59 4.53 -22.76
C ASN A 75 -0.25 3.84 -22.50
N ILE A 76 -0.24 2.99 -21.46
CA ILE A 76 0.94 2.23 -21.06
C ILE A 76 0.51 0.89 -20.46
N GLY A 77 1.22 -0.20 -20.80
CA GLY A 77 0.99 -1.54 -20.27
C GLY A 77 1.54 -1.75 -18.85
N LEU A 78 1.10 -2.82 -18.20
CA LEU A 78 1.55 -3.20 -16.85
C LEU A 78 3.06 -3.50 -16.81
N ASP A 79 3.53 -4.23 -17.82
CA ASP A 79 4.89 -4.78 -17.90
C ASP A 79 5.81 -3.96 -18.82
N ASP A 80 5.32 -2.80 -19.30
CA ASP A 80 6.17 -1.92 -20.09
C ASP A 80 7.25 -1.29 -19.22
N GLU A 81 8.40 -1.94 -19.17
CA GLU A 81 9.64 -1.38 -18.60
C GLU A 81 10.18 -0.19 -19.43
N GLY A 82 9.51 0.09 -20.53
CA GLY A 82 10.00 0.87 -21.63
C GLY A 82 9.52 2.30 -21.74
N TYR A 83 9.42 3.07 -20.65
CA TYR A 83 9.74 4.49 -20.81
C TYR A 83 11.22 4.63 -20.48
N PRO A 84 12.05 5.06 -21.45
CA PRO A 84 13.45 5.32 -21.16
C PRO A 84 13.50 6.34 -20.01
N GLU A 85 14.33 6.03 -19.02
CA GLU A 85 14.75 7.03 -18.04
C GLU A 85 15.08 8.29 -18.83
N ILE A 86 14.37 9.40 -18.60
CA ILE A 86 14.67 10.65 -19.29
C ILE A 86 16.11 10.98 -18.94
N ALA A 87 17.01 10.70 -19.85
CA ALA A 87 18.34 11.28 -19.79
C ALA A 87 18.13 12.82 -19.80
N PRO A 88 18.58 13.56 -18.76
CA PRO A 88 18.28 14.99 -18.62
C PRO A 88 18.79 15.87 -19.76
N ASN A 89 19.34 15.29 -20.81
CA ASN A 89 19.99 15.98 -21.95
C ASN A 89 19.53 15.46 -23.31
N MET A 90 18.38 14.77 -23.43
CA MET A 90 17.88 14.38 -24.74
C MET A 90 17.14 15.56 -25.38
N PRO A 91 17.61 16.12 -26.53
CA PRO A 91 16.86 17.16 -27.23
C PRO A 91 15.51 16.57 -27.68
N PRO A 92 14.42 17.35 -27.64
CA PRO A 92 13.10 16.89 -28.04
C PRO A 92 13.14 16.54 -29.55
N SER A 93 13.16 15.23 -29.81
CA SER A 93 12.98 14.73 -31.17
C SER A 93 11.52 14.90 -31.55
N ASN A 94 11.16 15.81 -32.38
CA ASN A 94 9.87 15.97 -33.13
C ASN A 94 8.56 15.58 -32.40
N GLN A 95 8.59 15.42 -31.06
CA GLN A 95 7.42 15.14 -30.25
C GLN A 95 6.64 16.41 -29.97
N SER A 96 5.32 16.33 -29.97
CA SER A 96 4.51 17.48 -29.58
C SER A 96 4.65 17.71 -28.04
N ASP A 97 4.57 18.96 -27.59
CA ASP A 97 4.60 19.33 -26.17
C ASP A 97 3.62 18.48 -25.33
N ALA A 98 2.51 18.07 -25.95
CA ALA A 98 1.50 17.24 -25.32
C ALA A 98 1.92 15.78 -25.12
N GLU A 99 2.79 15.25 -25.99
CA GLU A 99 3.39 13.90 -25.82
C GLU A 99 4.42 13.92 -24.71
N VAL A 100 5.32 14.89 -24.75
CA VAL A 100 6.35 15.10 -23.71
C VAL A 100 5.69 15.27 -22.34
N PHE A 101 4.59 16.03 -22.25
CA PHE A 101 3.85 16.18 -21.01
C PHE A 101 3.26 14.84 -20.52
N ALA A 102 2.63 14.07 -21.41
CA ALA A 102 2.01 12.80 -21.05
C ALA A 102 3.06 11.78 -20.58
N GLU A 103 4.17 11.66 -21.28
CA GLU A 103 5.29 10.79 -20.90
C GLU A 103 5.86 11.18 -19.54
N ASN A 104 6.16 12.44 -19.33
CA ASN A 104 6.69 12.94 -18.05
C ASN A 104 5.71 12.68 -16.89
N ALA A 105 4.42 12.92 -17.11
CA ALA A 105 3.39 12.69 -16.10
C ALA A 105 3.28 11.19 -15.72
N VAL A 106 3.29 10.30 -16.70
CA VAL A 106 3.25 8.86 -16.48
C VAL A 106 4.49 8.35 -15.76
N MET A 107 5.68 8.84 -16.15
CA MET A 107 6.94 8.47 -15.51
C MET A 107 7.00 8.94 -14.06
N ALA A 108 6.66 10.19 -13.79
CA ALA A 108 6.62 10.74 -12.44
C ALA A 108 5.64 9.94 -11.56
N TRP A 109 4.48 9.59 -12.11
CA TRP A 109 3.50 8.79 -11.42
C TRP A 109 4.01 7.38 -11.12
N ARG A 110 4.61 6.68 -12.09
CA ARG A 110 5.22 5.35 -11.89
C ARG A 110 6.35 5.37 -10.87
N SER A 111 7.22 6.36 -10.95
CA SER A 111 8.30 6.54 -9.97
C SER A 111 7.74 6.72 -8.55
N SER A 112 6.69 7.54 -8.41
CA SER A 112 6.01 7.73 -7.14
C SER A 112 5.39 6.42 -6.60
N ILE A 113 4.74 5.62 -7.45
CA ILE A 113 4.18 4.32 -7.10
C ILE A 113 5.28 3.39 -6.59
N LYS A 114 6.37 3.24 -7.34
CA LYS A 114 7.50 2.37 -6.95
C LYS A 114 8.14 2.81 -5.64
N SER A 115 8.29 4.11 -5.41
CA SER A 115 8.85 4.63 -4.15
C SER A 115 7.96 4.41 -2.93
N LEU A 116 6.63 4.37 -3.11
CA LEU A 116 5.66 4.30 -2.02
C LEU A 116 5.14 2.88 -1.76
N LEU A 117 4.98 2.07 -2.80
CA LEU A 117 4.39 0.72 -2.73
C LEU A 117 5.40 -0.40 -2.96
N GLY A 118 6.64 -0.07 -3.33
CA GLY A 118 7.72 -1.02 -3.58
C GLY A 118 8.12 -1.11 -5.04
N ASN A 119 9.34 -1.58 -5.29
CA ASN A 119 9.92 -1.65 -6.63
C ASN A 119 9.16 -2.58 -7.60
N ASP A 120 8.47 -3.59 -7.05
CA ASP A 120 7.67 -4.55 -7.82
C ASP A 120 6.27 -4.02 -8.16
N ALA A 121 5.96 -2.79 -7.72
CA ALA A 121 4.68 -2.17 -8.04
C ALA A 121 4.64 -1.79 -9.54
N THR A 122 3.57 -2.23 -10.20
CA THR A 122 3.31 -2.01 -11.63
C THR A 122 2.01 -1.25 -11.82
N SER A 123 1.90 -0.54 -12.93
CA SER A 123 0.70 0.23 -13.24
C SER A 123 0.45 0.30 -14.74
N SER A 124 -0.81 0.38 -15.13
CA SER A 124 -1.20 0.60 -16.53
C SER A 124 -2.28 1.65 -16.65
N ILE A 125 -2.31 2.29 -17.80
CA ILE A 125 -3.34 3.23 -18.21
C ILE A 125 -3.75 2.83 -19.63
N TYR A 126 -5.04 2.67 -19.84
CA TYR A 126 -5.59 2.42 -21.17
C TYR A 126 -6.84 3.27 -21.37
N CYS A 127 -6.78 4.18 -22.32
CA CYS A 127 -7.87 5.07 -22.68
C CYS A 127 -8.42 4.68 -24.05
N ALA A 128 -9.73 4.41 -24.14
CA ALA A 128 -10.45 4.15 -25.36
C ALA A 128 -11.91 4.62 -25.23
N ASN A 129 -12.50 5.15 -26.31
CA ASN A 129 -13.92 5.57 -26.34
C ASN A 129 -14.32 6.50 -25.18
N ALA A 130 -13.46 7.46 -24.83
CA ALA A 130 -13.64 8.38 -23.71
C ALA A 130 -13.72 7.72 -22.32
N VAL A 131 -13.29 6.47 -22.19
CA VAL A 131 -13.13 5.77 -20.91
C VAL A 131 -11.68 5.40 -20.73
N CYS A 132 -11.09 5.80 -19.60
CA CYS A 132 -9.76 5.39 -19.20
C CYS A 132 -9.85 4.36 -18.07
N THR A 133 -9.18 3.23 -18.28
CA THR A 133 -8.97 2.20 -17.27
C THR A 133 -7.57 2.37 -16.68
N ILE A 134 -7.50 2.53 -15.38
CA ILE A 134 -6.26 2.68 -14.62
C ILE A 134 -6.14 1.44 -13.73
N VAL A 135 -5.04 0.70 -13.86
CA VAL A 135 -4.75 -0.46 -13.03
C VAL A 135 -3.46 -0.20 -12.26
N LEU A 136 -3.48 -0.53 -11.00
CA LEU A 136 -2.33 -0.45 -10.10
C LEU A 136 -2.22 -1.78 -9.37
N ARG A 137 -1.03 -2.37 -9.40
CA ARG A 137 -0.72 -3.67 -8.83
C ARG A 137 0.55 -3.57 -7.98
N TRP A 138 0.52 -4.10 -6.77
CA TRP A 138 1.68 -4.15 -5.87
C TRP A 138 1.68 -5.43 -5.04
N GLU A 139 2.83 -5.74 -4.45
CA GLU A 139 2.96 -6.87 -3.55
C GLU A 139 2.82 -6.42 -2.10
N ASP A 140 1.81 -6.97 -1.41
CA ASP A 140 1.60 -6.79 0.03
C ASP A 140 1.95 -8.10 0.76
N SER A 141 3.24 -8.27 1.04
CA SER A 141 3.74 -9.45 1.77
C SER A 141 3.25 -9.53 3.22
N ARG A 142 2.60 -8.47 3.71
CA ARG A 142 2.06 -8.35 5.08
C ARG A 142 0.58 -8.63 5.15
N SER A 143 -0.09 -8.83 4.00
CA SER A 143 -1.51 -9.16 3.96
C SER A 143 -1.82 -10.38 4.80
N ILE A 144 -2.77 -10.25 5.72
CA ILE A 144 -3.19 -11.33 6.63
C ILE A 144 -4.20 -12.24 5.93
N GLN A 145 -4.90 -11.73 4.94
CA GLN A 145 -5.95 -12.44 4.21
C GLN A 145 -5.78 -12.26 2.70
N GLY A 146 -5.56 -13.35 1.99
CA GLY A 146 -5.61 -13.39 0.54
C GLY A 146 -4.27 -13.45 -0.18
N SER A 147 -4.24 -12.99 -1.41
CA SER A 147 -3.06 -12.94 -2.26
C SER A 147 -2.05 -11.92 -1.74
N SER A 148 -0.77 -12.26 -1.81
CA SER A 148 0.31 -11.29 -1.58
C SER A 148 0.29 -10.16 -2.61
N VAL A 149 -0.35 -10.36 -3.76
CA VAL A 149 -0.49 -9.36 -4.81
C VAL A 149 -1.86 -8.68 -4.70
N GLN A 150 -1.84 -7.37 -4.49
CA GLN A 150 -3.02 -6.51 -4.49
C GLN A 150 -3.17 -5.83 -5.84
N THR A 151 -4.42 -5.64 -6.28
CA THR A 151 -4.72 -4.97 -7.54
C THR A 151 -5.94 -4.07 -7.37
N ILE A 152 -5.81 -2.81 -7.78
CA ILE A 152 -6.93 -1.89 -7.87
C ILE A 152 -7.13 -1.51 -9.34
N LYS A 153 -8.38 -1.63 -9.81
CA LYS A 153 -8.80 -1.19 -11.12
C LYS A 153 -9.83 -0.07 -10.98
N THR A 154 -9.61 1.04 -11.65
CA THR A 154 -10.53 2.16 -11.69
C THR A 154 -10.83 2.52 -13.14
N GLU A 155 -12.10 2.78 -13.43
CA GLU A 155 -12.53 3.29 -14.71
C GLU A 155 -13.04 4.72 -14.53
N THR A 156 -12.60 5.61 -15.41
CA THR A 156 -13.03 7.01 -15.41
C THR A 156 -13.43 7.42 -16.81
N ARG A 157 -14.54 8.15 -16.92
CA ARG A 157 -14.97 8.75 -18.17
C ARG A 157 -14.39 10.16 -18.28
N LEU A 158 -13.77 10.46 -19.42
CA LEU A 158 -13.18 11.75 -19.76
C LEU A 158 -14.21 12.69 -20.37
#